data_f1eaf4b550820b657a2848b912088e0d
#
_entry.id   f1eaf4b550820b657a2848b912088e0d
#
_cell.length_a   1.000
_cell.length_b   1.000
_cell.length_c   1.000
_cell.angle_alpha   90.00
_cell.angle_beta   90.00
_cell.angle_gamma   90.00
#
_symmetry.space_group_name_H-M   'P 1'
#
loop_
_entity.id
_entity.type
_entity.pdbx_description
1 polymer ?
#
loop_
_entity_poly.entity_id
_entity_poly.type
_entity_poly.pdbx_seq_one_letter_code
_entity_poly.pdbx_strand_id
1 'polypeptide(L)'
;MKKRRIIYVDGSTTKKNSKISLYDTKNKRKKVLELKGVSNNNTAEKYAVLYAISYIKKNGYKNCHILSDNTSAVDNKKLLKLAYKNKITISWVPREANTIADKLSRSKVNQKTKEVNSLRFLYQLVFKKDKKK
;
A
#
# COMPACT_ATOMS: atom_id res chain seq x y z
N MET A 1 20.75 17.04 -7.75
CA MET A 1 19.31 16.83 -7.63
C MET A 1 18.99 15.40 -7.24
N LYS A 2 18.18 15.23 -6.24
CA LYS A 2 17.85 13.89 -5.77
C LYS A 2 16.72 13.29 -6.57
N LYS A 3 16.89 12.05 -6.96
CA LYS A 3 15.82 11.35 -7.64
C LYS A 3 14.80 10.88 -6.63
N ARG A 4 13.54 10.95 -7.01
CA ARG A 4 12.48 10.40 -6.19
C ARG A 4 12.46 8.89 -6.29
N ARG A 5 12.15 8.27 -5.18
CA ARG A 5 11.87 6.83 -5.18
C ARG A 5 10.39 6.66 -5.47
N ILE A 6 10.08 6.04 -6.59
CA ILE A 6 8.69 5.84 -7.02
C ILE A 6 8.29 4.42 -6.68
N ILE A 7 7.18 4.28 -5.97
CA ILE A 7 6.67 2.97 -5.57
C ILE A 7 5.22 2.84 -6.04
N TYR A 8 4.96 1.85 -6.85
CA TYR A 8 3.61 1.55 -7.31
C TYR A 8 2.97 0.55 -6.38
N VAL A 9 1.67 0.71 -6.11
CA VAL A 9 0.93 -0.22 -5.26
C VAL A 9 -0.37 -0.62 -5.94
N ASP A 10 -0.88 -1.78 -5.56
CA ASP A 10 -2.15 -2.25 -6.08
C ASP A 10 -2.73 -3.26 -5.11
N GLY A 11 -4.03 -3.45 -5.21
CA GLY A 11 -4.74 -4.45 -4.43
C GLY A 11 -5.79 -5.12 -5.29
N SER A 12 -5.97 -6.41 -5.09
CA SER A 12 -7.03 -7.13 -5.77
C SER A 12 -7.74 -8.02 -4.76
N THR A 13 -9.00 -8.30 -5.02
CA THR A 13 -9.78 -9.10 -4.10
C THR A 13 -10.36 -10.30 -4.80
N THR A 14 -10.51 -11.38 -4.03
CA THR A 14 -11.31 -12.50 -4.41
C THR A 14 -12.52 -12.52 -3.49
N LYS A 15 -13.27 -13.60 -3.47
CA LYS A 15 -14.48 -13.65 -2.66
C LYS A 15 -14.23 -13.43 -1.18
N LYS A 16 -13.09 -13.89 -0.66
CA LYS A 16 -12.84 -13.85 0.77
C LYS A 16 -11.54 -13.18 1.16
N ASN A 17 -10.65 -13.00 0.22
CA ASN A 17 -9.29 -12.56 0.52
C ASN A 17 -8.86 -11.48 -0.42
N SER A 18 -7.77 -10.82 -0.06
CA SER A 18 -7.17 -9.81 -0.91
C SER A 18 -5.70 -10.09 -1.07
N LYS A 19 -5.15 -9.63 -2.19
CA LYS A 19 -3.70 -9.60 -2.37
C LYS A 19 -3.32 -8.16 -2.59
N ILE A 20 -2.27 -7.73 -1.93
CA ILE A 20 -1.73 -6.40 -2.13
C ILE A 20 -0.30 -6.50 -2.59
N SER A 21 0.13 -5.54 -3.38
CA SER A 21 1.45 -5.58 -3.97
C SER A 21 2.08 -4.21 -3.96
N LEU A 22 3.42 -4.21 -3.98
CA LEU A 22 4.16 -2.99 -4.22
C LEU A 22 5.32 -3.29 -5.17
N TYR A 23 5.69 -2.28 -5.93
CA TYR A 23 6.85 -2.36 -6.80
C TYR A 23 7.69 -1.11 -6.59
N ASP A 24 8.90 -1.30 -6.08
CA ASP A 24 9.85 -0.22 -5.82
C ASP A 24 10.71 -0.08 -7.07
N THR A 25 10.52 1.01 -7.81
CA THR A 25 11.19 1.16 -9.09
C THR A 25 12.70 1.36 -8.95
N LYS A 26 13.14 1.85 -7.80
CA LYS A 26 14.56 2.16 -7.64
C LYS A 26 15.42 0.91 -7.52
N ASN A 27 14.97 -0.06 -6.72
CA ASN A 27 15.73 -1.29 -6.55
C ASN A 27 15.06 -2.47 -7.24
N LYS A 28 13.96 -2.23 -7.93
CA LYS A 28 13.18 -3.23 -8.66
C LYS A 28 12.64 -4.34 -7.77
N ARG A 29 12.46 -4.04 -6.48
CA ARG A 29 11.92 -5.00 -5.54
C ARG A 29 10.41 -5.11 -5.69
N LYS A 30 9.92 -6.32 -5.71
CA LYS A 30 8.50 -6.62 -5.84
C LYS A 30 8.06 -7.41 -4.62
N LYS A 31 6.95 -6.98 -4.01
CA LYS A 31 6.44 -7.67 -2.83
C LYS A 31 4.95 -7.89 -2.95
N VAL A 32 4.47 -9.02 -2.47
CA VAL A 32 3.06 -9.39 -2.50
C VAL A 32 2.68 -9.95 -1.14
N LEU A 33 1.57 -9.48 -0.60
CA LEU A 33 1.01 -10.04 0.63
C LEU A 33 -0.42 -10.48 0.38
N GLU A 34 -0.83 -11.55 1.04
CA GLU A 34 -2.22 -11.96 1.05
C GLU A 34 -2.86 -11.59 2.37
N LEU A 35 -4.06 -11.00 2.31
CA LEU A 35 -4.81 -10.61 3.48
C LEU A 35 -6.08 -11.43 3.53
N LYS A 36 -6.13 -12.39 4.44
CA LYS A 36 -7.30 -13.23 4.57
C LYS A 36 -8.40 -12.46 5.26
N GLY A 37 -9.63 -12.65 4.78
CA GLY A 37 -10.77 -12.00 5.37
C GLY A 37 -11.00 -10.58 4.89
N VAL A 38 -10.17 -10.07 4.01
CA VAL A 38 -10.36 -8.75 3.43
C VAL A 38 -10.87 -8.95 2.01
N SER A 39 -12.13 -8.61 1.78
CA SER A 39 -12.75 -8.85 0.47
C SER A 39 -13.30 -7.60 -0.17
N ASN A 40 -13.07 -6.45 0.44
CA ASN A 40 -13.50 -5.17 -0.12
C ASN A 40 -12.34 -4.53 -0.88
N ASN A 41 -12.59 -4.19 -2.14
CA ASN A 41 -11.53 -3.67 -2.98
C ASN A 41 -10.93 -2.37 -2.46
N ASN A 42 -11.77 -1.47 -2.00
CA ASN A 42 -11.24 -0.20 -1.46
C ASN A 42 -10.41 -0.43 -0.21
N THR A 43 -10.80 -1.38 0.63
CA THR A 43 -10.02 -1.72 1.81
C THR A 43 -8.67 -2.30 1.41
N ALA A 44 -8.66 -3.18 0.42
CA ALA A 44 -7.40 -3.75 -0.07
C ALA A 44 -6.46 -2.66 -0.59
N GLU A 45 -7.01 -1.69 -1.32
CA GLU A 45 -6.19 -0.62 -1.84
C GLU A 45 -5.60 0.24 -0.72
N LYS A 46 -6.36 0.49 0.34
CA LYS A 46 -5.83 1.21 1.49
C LYS A 46 -4.71 0.44 2.16
N TYR A 47 -4.88 -0.87 2.29
CA TYR A 47 -3.82 -1.72 2.84
C TYR A 47 -2.56 -1.64 1.97
N ALA A 48 -2.73 -1.59 0.65
CA ALA A 48 -1.58 -1.52 -0.24
C ALA A 48 -0.78 -0.24 -0.01
N VAL A 49 -1.47 0.88 0.16
CA VAL A 49 -0.79 2.15 0.44
C VAL A 49 -0.09 2.10 1.80
N LEU A 50 -0.78 1.56 2.81
CA LEU A 50 -0.17 1.42 4.13
C LEU A 50 1.07 0.55 4.08
N TYR A 51 1.01 -0.51 3.30
CA TYR A 51 2.14 -1.41 3.16
C TYR A 51 3.35 -0.68 2.59
N ALA A 52 3.11 0.16 1.58
CA ALA A 52 4.18 0.94 0.99
C ALA A 52 4.76 1.94 2.01
N ILE A 53 3.90 2.59 2.78
CA ILE A 53 4.39 3.53 3.82
C ILE A 53 5.24 2.78 4.84
N SER A 54 4.78 1.62 5.27
CA SER A 54 5.52 0.80 6.22
C SER A 54 6.87 0.36 5.65
N TYR A 55 6.87 -0.05 4.39
CA TYR A 55 8.08 -0.46 3.70
C TYR A 55 9.09 0.70 3.65
N ILE A 56 8.63 1.88 3.34
CA ILE A 56 9.48 3.06 3.27
C ILE A 56 10.08 3.37 4.64
N LYS A 57 9.24 3.36 5.66
CA LYS A 57 9.71 3.66 7.02
C LYS A 57 10.72 2.63 7.51
N LYS A 58 10.41 1.37 7.29
CA LYS A 58 11.25 0.28 7.77
C LYS A 58 12.65 0.35 7.18
N ASN A 59 12.74 0.79 5.94
CA ASN A 59 14.02 0.85 5.25
C ASN A 59 14.69 2.21 5.33
N GLY A 60 14.05 3.18 5.96
CA GLY A 60 14.62 4.51 6.10
C GLY A 60 14.76 5.27 4.80
N TYR A 61 13.94 4.93 3.81
CA TYR A 61 14.00 5.61 2.52
C TYR A 61 13.43 7.02 2.61
N LYS A 62 13.94 7.90 1.78
CA LYS A 62 13.52 9.29 1.76
C LYS A 62 13.12 9.71 0.36
N ASN A 63 12.39 10.82 0.28
CA ASN A 63 11.96 11.38 -0.98
C ASN A 63 11.17 10.36 -1.80
N CYS A 64 10.17 9.76 -1.17
CA CYS A 64 9.39 8.69 -1.78
C CYS A 64 8.04 9.18 -2.25
N HIS A 65 7.57 8.57 -3.32
CA HIS A 65 6.29 8.90 -3.92
C HIS A 65 5.55 7.60 -4.20
N ILE A 66 4.34 7.47 -3.66
CA ILE A 66 3.53 6.27 -3.85
C ILE A 66 2.48 6.56 -4.92
N LEU A 67 2.36 5.66 -5.87
CA LEU A 67 1.38 5.79 -6.96
C LEU A 67 0.37 4.66 -6.88
N SER A 68 -0.90 5.01 -6.97
CA SER A 68 -2.00 4.05 -6.93
C SER A 68 -3.01 4.42 -8.01
N ASP A 69 -3.69 3.41 -8.55
CA ASP A 69 -4.75 3.67 -9.51
C ASP A 69 -6.14 3.71 -8.86
N ASN A 70 -6.19 3.71 -7.54
CA ASN A 70 -7.46 3.75 -6.81
C ASN A 70 -7.69 5.12 -6.22
N THR A 71 -8.71 5.83 -6.71
CA THR A 71 -8.97 7.19 -6.26
C THR A 71 -9.35 7.25 -4.79
N SER A 72 -10.08 6.26 -4.30
CA SER A 72 -10.46 6.24 -2.88
C SER A 72 -9.24 6.20 -1.96
N ALA A 73 -8.24 5.42 -2.34
CA ALA A 73 -7.03 5.34 -1.53
C ALA A 73 -6.22 6.62 -1.61
N VAL A 74 -6.10 7.18 -2.83
CA VAL A 74 -5.30 8.38 -3.03
C VAL A 74 -5.90 9.59 -2.33
N ASP A 75 -7.23 9.67 -2.28
CA ASP A 75 -7.91 10.80 -1.68
C ASP A 75 -8.24 10.60 -0.21
N ASN A 76 -7.83 9.50 0.37
CA ASN A 76 -8.16 9.22 1.76
C ASN A 76 -7.37 10.13 2.69
N LYS A 77 -8.10 10.93 3.47
CA LYS A 77 -7.47 11.93 4.31
C LYS A 77 -6.53 11.35 5.35
N LYS A 78 -6.90 10.22 5.92
CA LYS A 78 -6.05 9.59 6.94
C LYS A 78 -4.76 9.07 6.35
N LEU A 79 -4.82 8.49 5.15
CA LEU A 79 -3.62 8.02 4.47
C LEU A 79 -2.72 9.20 4.07
N LEU A 80 -3.32 10.26 3.54
CA LEU A 80 -2.55 11.42 3.16
C LEU A 80 -1.86 12.05 4.36
N LYS A 81 -2.56 12.11 5.48
CA LYS A 81 -1.99 12.65 6.70
C LYS A 81 -0.81 11.80 7.19
N LEU A 82 -0.99 10.49 7.18
CA LEU A 82 0.08 9.59 7.60
C LEU A 82 1.29 9.72 6.69
N ALA A 83 1.05 9.78 5.39
CA ALA A 83 2.14 9.94 4.42
C ALA A 83 2.87 11.26 4.65
N TYR A 84 2.13 12.32 4.83
CA TYR A 84 2.71 13.63 5.06
C TYR A 84 3.61 13.65 6.30
N LYS A 85 3.17 13.00 7.37
CA LYS A 85 3.97 12.90 8.59
C LYS A 85 5.31 12.21 8.33
N ASN A 86 5.34 11.34 7.36
CA ASN A 86 6.55 10.60 7.01
C ASN A 86 7.24 11.15 5.78
N LYS A 87 6.80 12.32 5.33
CA LYS A 87 7.40 13.02 4.19
C LYS A 87 7.30 12.20 2.90
N ILE A 88 6.15 11.56 2.73
CA ILE A 88 5.83 10.74 1.57
C ILE A 88 4.68 11.40 0.84
N THR A 89 4.71 11.40 -0.48
CA THR A 89 3.59 11.88 -1.28
C THR A 89 2.86 10.70 -1.89
N ILE A 90 1.56 10.88 -2.14
CA ILE A 90 0.72 9.87 -2.76
C ILE A 90 0.00 10.51 -3.93
N SER A 91 -0.01 9.85 -5.09
CA SER A 91 -0.72 10.37 -6.24
C SER A 91 -1.43 9.26 -6.99
N TRP A 92 -2.42 9.66 -7.75
CA TRP A 92 -3.16 8.73 -8.59
C TRP A 92 -2.47 8.60 -9.95
N VAL A 93 -2.51 7.36 -10.50
CA VAL A 93 -2.09 7.12 -11.88
C VAL A 93 -3.15 6.27 -12.55
N PRO A 94 -3.30 6.37 -13.86
CA PRO A 94 -4.25 5.48 -14.53
C PRO A 94 -3.80 4.03 -14.44
N ARG A 95 -4.77 3.13 -14.53
CA ARG A 95 -4.48 1.70 -14.40
C ARG A 95 -3.42 1.24 -15.39
N GLU A 96 -3.44 1.81 -16.58
CA GLU A 96 -2.47 1.42 -17.62
C GLU A 96 -1.04 1.69 -17.18
N ALA A 97 -0.84 2.68 -16.33
CA ALA A 97 0.49 3.01 -15.84
C ALA A 97 0.90 2.15 -14.64
N ASN A 98 -0.03 1.39 -14.07
CA ASN A 98 0.23 0.60 -12.86
C ASN A 98 0.30 -0.88 -13.16
N THR A 99 0.82 -1.25 -14.32
CA THR A 99 0.73 -2.63 -14.81
C THR A 99 1.54 -3.63 -13.99
N ILE A 100 2.72 -3.24 -13.53
CA ILE A 100 3.56 -4.20 -12.80
C ILE A 100 2.94 -4.54 -11.46
N ALA A 101 2.48 -3.54 -10.71
CA ALA A 101 1.84 -3.80 -9.42
C ALA A 101 0.53 -4.56 -9.60
N ASP A 102 -0.22 -4.25 -10.67
CA ASP A 102 -1.47 -4.95 -10.95
C ASP A 102 -1.21 -6.43 -11.21
N LYS A 103 -0.22 -6.75 -12.01
CA LYS A 103 0.13 -8.14 -12.26
C LYS A 103 0.58 -8.85 -11.00
N LEU A 104 1.35 -8.15 -10.16
CA LEU A 104 1.81 -8.74 -8.91
C LEU A 104 0.66 -9.07 -7.98
N SER A 105 -0.36 -8.23 -7.94
CA SER A 105 -1.48 -8.49 -7.04
C SER A 105 -2.23 -9.75 -7.41
N ARG A 106 -2.00 -10.29 -8.60
CA ARG A 106 -2.61 -11.54 -9.06
C ARG A 106 -1.64 -12.69 -9.12
N SER A 107 -0.42 -12.51 -8.66
CA SER A 107 0.61 -13.52 -8.78
C SER A 107 0.79 -14.25 -7.45
N LYS A 108 1.81 -15.09 -7.40
CA LYS A 108 2.11 -15.82 -6.18
C LYS A 108 2.42 -14.88 -5.04
N VAL A 109 1.95 -15.27 -3.87
CA VAL A 109 2.17 -14.49 -2.65
C VAL A 109 3.51 -14.86 -2.06
N ASN A 110 4.30 -13.85 -1.69
CA ASN A 110 5.54 -14.07 -0.95
C ASN A 110 5.44 -13.39 0.40
N GLN A 111 4.34 -13.68 1.10
CA GLN A 111 4.05 -13.04 2.36
C GLN A 111 4.86 -13.61 3.51
N LYS A 112 5.03 -12.79 4.52
CA LYS A 112 5.53 -13.21 5.81
C LYS A 112 4.45 -12.89 6.81
N THR A 113 4.13 -13.85 7.68
CA THR A 113 3.07 -13.67 8.66
C THR A 113 3.31 -12.44 9.52
N LYS A 114 4.56 -12.20 9.87
CA LYS A 114 4.91 -11.05 10.69
C LYS A 114 4.55 -9.74 10.00
N GLU A 115 4.83 -9.65 8.69
CA GLU A 115 4.49 -8.43 7.94
C GLU A 115 2.98 -8.24 7.87
N VAL A 116 2.24 -9.32 7.66
CA VAL A 116 0.79 -9.24 7.62
C VAL A 116 0.23 -8.74 8.94
N ASN A 117 0.69 -9.29 10.04
CA ASN A 117 0.20 -8.88 11.35
C ASN A 117 0.54 -7.43 11.66
N SER A 118 1.74 -7.01 11.32
CA SER A 118 2.14 -5.62 11.52
C SER A 118 1.29 -4.67 10.69
N LEU A 119 0.98 -5.06 9.46
CA LEU A 119 0.17 -4.23 8.59
C LEU A 119 -1.25 -4.11 9.09
N ARG A 120 -1.83 -5.21 9.60
CA ARG A 120 -3.17 -5.17 10.17
C ARG A 120 -3.23 -4.28 11.40
N PHE A 121 -2.20 -4.34 12.23
CA PHE A 121 -2.12 -3.48 13.39
C PHE A 121 -2.08 -2.00 12.97
N LEU A 122 -1.26 -1.70 11.98
CA LEU A 122 -1.16 -0.34 11.48
C LEU A 122 -2.48 0.15 10.89
N TYR A 123 -3.17 -0.73 10.15
CA TYR A 123 -4.46 -0.38 9.59
C TYR A 123 -5.45 0.01 10.69
N GLN A 124 -5.48 -0.77 11.77
CA GLN A 124 -6.37 -0.46 12.87
C GLN A 124 -6.03 0.87 13.51
N LEU A 125 -4.75 1.15 13.68
CA LEU A 125 -4.34 2.44 14.24
C LEU A 125 -4.79 3.61 13.38
N VAL A 126 -4.73 3.46 12.08
CA VAL A 126 -5.04 4.56 11.17
C VAL A 126 -6.53 4.73 10.95
N PHE A 127 -7.27 3.62 10.81
CA PHE A 127 -8.65 3.68 10.34
C PHE A 127 -9.69 3.37 11.40
N LYS A 128 -9.29 2.81 12.52
CA LYS A 128 -10.25 2.50 13.54
C LYS A 128 -10.75 3.79 14.16
N LYS A 129 -12.06 3.92 14.29
CA LYS A 129 -12.61 5.10 14.91
C LYS A 129 -12.29 5.11 16.38
N ASP A 130 -11.97 6.27 16.90
CA ASP A 130 -11.80 6.41 18.31
C ASP A 130 -13.11 6.17 19.01
N LYS A 131 -13.07 5.30 19.97
CA LYS A 131 -14.24 5.13 20.79
C LYS A 131 -14.21 6.17 21.83
N LYS A 132 -15.14 7.03 21.74
CA LYS A 132 -15.21 8.01 22.75
C LYS A 132 -15.73 7.38 23.93
N LYS A 133 -15.21 7.74 24.94
CA LYS A 133 -15.75 7.11 26.11
C LYS A 133 -16.52 8.04 26.91
#